data_80261198a48a2c1d6a3f509620a40b8f
#
_entry.id   80261198a48a2c1d6a3f509620a40b8f
#
_cell.length_a   1.000
_cell.length_b   1.000
_cell.length_c   1.000
_cell.angle_alpha   90.00
_cell.angle_beta   90.00
_cell.angle_gamma   90.00
#
_symmetry.space_group_name_H-M   'P 1'
#
loop_
_entity.id
_entity.type
_entity.pdbx_description
1 polymer ?
#
loop_
_entity_poly.entity_id
_entity_poly.type
_entity_poly.pdbx_seq_one_letter_code
_entity_poly.pdbx_strand_id
1 'polypeptide(L)'
;MDIDAFSAAHRDQWDRLDALASRRRLSGAEADELVALYRLTARHLSQVRTSAADPQLVAELSTRLARARARVTGTRESRSSDLGRFLTRTMPAALYRVRWWTLGVTAASLLVAVVVGVWTLRSPEAMAALGSPSELDAYAQHSFEAYYSTYSAQDFAGLVWTNNARIAALCVAGGVTGVLPAWVLWANAVNLGQAGAVMADHDSLGLFLALISPHGLLELTCVFVAGGAGLRLFWTLLVPGQRSRGRALAEEGRTLITVAVALTGALAVSGVIEAFVTPAPVPWALKIAIGVLALAALWAYTIVLGGRAVSLGETGDLDAEEAGAVLPEAA
;
A
#
# COMPACT_ATOMS: atom_id res chain seq x y z
N MET A 1 -15.41 -46.87 13.04
CA MET A 1 -15.68 -46.88 11.59
C MET A 1 -14.40 -47.31 10.90
N ASP A 2 -14.45 -48.28 10.03
CA ASP A 2 -13.30 -48.66 9.20
C ASP A 2 -13.11 -47.57 8.10
N ILE A 3 -12.00 -46.88 8.16
CA ILE A 3 -11.71 -45.71 7.28
C ILE A 3 -11.44 -46.16 5.85
N ASP A 4 -10.75 -47.29 5.67
CA ASP A 4 -10.41 -47.81 4.36
C ASP A 4 -11.65 -48.28 3.62
N ALA A 5 -12.51 -49.00 4.30
CA ALA A 5 -13.80 -49.44 3.76
C ALA A 5 -14.73 -48.25 3.45
N PHE A 6 -14.76 -47.23 4.32
CA PHE A 6 -15.53 -46.01 4.11
C PHE A 6 -15.03 -45.22 2.90
N SER A 7 -13.71 -45.05 2.80
CA SER A 7 -13.09 -44.33 1.67
C SER A 7 -13.34 -45.06 0.36
N ALA A 8 -13.19 -46.37 0.32
CA ALA A 8 -13.46 -47.18 -0.86
C ALA A 8 -14.92 -47.08 -1.32
N ALA A 9 -15.87 -47.07 -0.38
CA ALA A 9 -17.31 -46.98 -0.70
C ALA A 9 -17.74 -45.61 -1.26
N HIS A 10 -17.00 -44.52 -0.95
CA HIS A 10 -17.40 -43.14 -1.31
C HIS A 10 -16.45 -42.45 -2.30
N ARG A 11 -15.35 -43.09 -2.69
CA ARG A 11 -14.31 -42.51 -3.56
C ARG A 11 -14.87 -42.02 -4.89
N ASP A 12 -15.73 -42.82 -5.54
CA ASP A 12 -16.31 -42.45 -6.83
C ASP A 12 -17.14 -41.14 -6.76
N GLN A 13 -17.81 -40.91 -5.62
CA GLN A 13 -18.60 -39.71 -5.39
C GLN A 13 -17.69 -38.47 -5.21
N TRP A 14 -16.58 -38.66 -4.50
CA TRP A 14 -15.59 -37.56 -4.29
C TRP A 14 -14.85 -37.24 -5.56
N ASP A 15 -14.49 -38.21 -6.38
CA ASP A 15 -13.85 -38.04 -7.68
C ASP A 15 -14.83 -37.38 -8.68
N ARG A 16 -16.11 -37.72 -8.61
CA ARG A 16 -17.15 -37.05 -9.40
C ARG A 16 -17.34 -35.59 -8.98
N LEU A 17 -17.30 -35.30 -7.67
CA LEU A 17 -17.31 -33.93 -7.15
C LEU A 17 -16.15 -33.11 -7.72
N ASP A 18 -14.91 -33.64 -7.69
CA ASP A 18 -13.73 -32.96 -8.22
C ASP A 18 -13.83 -32.78 -9.75
N ALA A 19 -14.33 -33.78 -10.47
CA ALA A 19 -14.53 -33.69 -11.91
C ALA A 19 -15.51 -32.57 -12.29
N LEU A 20 -16.63 -32.43 -11.58
CA LEU A 20 -17.59 -31.36 -11.79
C LEU A 20 -17.04 -29.99 -11.37
N ALA A 21 -16.36 -29.93 -10.22
CA ALA A 21 -15.77 -28.69 -9.72
C ALA A 21 -14.68 -28.11 -10.67
N SER A 22 -13.99 -28.96 -11.43
CA SER A 22 -12.93 -28.56 -12.37
C SER A 22 -13.44 -28.13 -13.75
N ARG A 23 -14.70 -28.44 -14.12
CA ARG A 23 -15.25 -28.10 -15.45
C ARG A 23 -15.44 -26.60 -15.63
N ARG A 24 -15.11 -26.10 -16.82
CA ARG A 24 -15.28 -24.66 -17.16
C ARG A 24 -16.74 -24.22 -17.26
N ARG A 25 -17.61 -25.08 -17.77
CA ARG A 25 -19.06 -24.86 -17.89
C ARG A 25 -19.79 -26.08 -17.40
N LEU A 26 -20.86 -25.87 -16.65
CA LEU A 26 -21.79 -26.91 -16.18
C LEU A 26 -23.14 -26.68 -16.83
N SER A 27 -23.81 -27.75 -17.23
CA SER A 27 -25.25 -27.72 -17.52
C SER A 27 -26.06 -27.56 -16.21
N GLY A 28 -27.34 -27.22 -16.32
CA GLY A 28 -28.21 -27.12 -15.13
C GLY A 28 -28.21 -28.40 -14.30
N ALA A 29 -28.35 -29.56 -14.93
CA ALA A 29 -28.33 -30.86 -14.25
C ALA A 29 -26.97 -31.17 -13.59
N GLU A 30 -25.85 -30.78 -14.21
CA GLU A 30 -24.51 -30.93 -13.61
C GLU A 30 -24.29 -29.97 -12.44
N ALA A 31 -24.89 -28.78 -12.48
CA ALA A 31 -24.85 -27.84 -11.37
C ALA A 31 -25.64 -28.37 -10.15
N ASP A 32 -26.82 -28.94 -10.39
CA ASP A 32 -27.61 -29.57 -9.33
C ASP A 32 -26.88 -30.81 -8.75
N GLU A 33 -26.24 -31.61 -9.61
CA GLU A 33 -25.42 -32.76 -9.18
C GLU A 33 -24.23 -32.29 -8.32
N LEU A 34 -23.54 -31.21 -8.71
CA LEU A 34 -22.44 -30.63 -7.95
C LEU A 34 -22.88 -30.21 -6.54
N VAL A 35 -24.02 -29.54 -6.42
CA VAL A 35 -24.58 -29.13 -5.11
C VAL A 35 -24.95 -30.34 -4.27
N ALA A 36 -25.54 -31.36 -4.87
CA ALA A 36 -25.90 -32.60 -4.16
C ALA A 36 -24.65 -33.32 -3.62
N LEU A 37 -23.62 -33.49 -4.47
CA LEU A 37 -22.36 -34.13 -4.08
C LEU A 37 -21.57 -33.28 -3.06
N TYR A 38 -21.60 -31.95 -3.14
CA TYR A 38 -21.02 -31.08 -2.13
C TYR A 38 -21.65 -31.32 -0.75
N ARG A 39 -22.99 -31.33 -0.65
CA ARG A 39 -23.70 -31.58 0.59
C ARG A 39 -23.44 -32.99 1.14
N LEU A 40 -23.35 -34.00 0.27
CA LEU A 40 -23.04 -35.36 0.64
C LEU A 40 -21.61 -35.49 1.20
N THR A 41 -20.62 -34.92 0.49
CA THR A 41 -19.22 -34.93 0.92
C THR A 41 -19.00 -34.15 2.22
N ALA A 42 -19.74 -33.04 2.45
CA ALA A 42 -19.73 -32.33 3.72
C ALA A 42 -20.23 -33.21 4.90
N ARG A 43 -21.26 -34.03 4.67
CA ARG A 43 -21.72 -35.04 5.66
C ARG A 43 -20.65 -36.10 5.93
N HIS A 44 -19.98 -36.59 4.87
CA HIS A 44 -18.89 -37.56 5.02
C HIS A 44 -17.73 -36.96 5.84
N LEU A 45 -17.34 -35.71 5.60
CA LEU A 45 -16.32 -35.01 6.41
C LEU A 45 -16.74 -34.92 7.89
N SER A 46 -18.00 -34.58 8.15
CA SER A 46 -18.52 -34.54 9.52
C SER A 46 -18.47 -35.92 10.20
N GLN A 47 -18.83 -36.97 9.48
CA GLN A 47 -18.77 -38.37 10.01
C GLN A 47 -17.34 -38.79 10.32
N VAL A 48 -16.37 -38.49 9.42
CA VAL A 48 -14.95 -38.80 9.63
C VAL A 48 -14.42 -38.06 10.86
N ARG A 49 -14.74 -36.76 11.01
CA ARG A 49 -14.33 -35.99 12.18
C ARG A 49 -14.86 -36.49 13.51
N THR A 50 -16.08 -37.02 13.51
CA THR A 50 -16.73 -37.48 14.75
C THR A 50 -16.42 -38.94 15.09
N SER A 51 -16.21 -39.81 14.10
CA SER A 51 -16.14 -41.26 14.32
C SER A 51 -14.72 -41.84 14.26
N ALA A 52 -13.80 -41.18 13.52
CA ALA A 52 -12.43 -41.63 13.38
C ALA A 52 -11.61 -40.47 12.77
N ALA A 53 -11.07 -39.62 13.61
CA ALA A 53 -10.30 -38.44 13.15
C ALA A 53 -8.98 -38.84 12.45
N ASP A 54 -9.08 -39.29 11.20
CA ASP A 54 -7.92 -39.45 10.32
C ASP A 54 -7.53 -38.07 9.72
N PRO A 55 -6.38 -37.50 10.12
CA PRO A 55 -5.97 -36.18 9.66
C PRO A 55 -5.79 -36.08 8.14
N GLN A 56 -5.39 -37.20 7.49
CA GLN A 56 -5.14 -37.19 6.04
C GLN A 56 -6.47 -37.14 5.27
N LEU A 57 -7.43 -37.98 5.64
CA LEU A 57 -8.74 -38.00 5.00
C LEU A 57 -9.52 -36.71 5.28
N VAL A 58 -9.41 -36.14 6.49
CA VAL A 58 -10.00 -34.83 6.83
C VAL A 58 -9.42 -33.73 5.98
N ALA A 59 -8.11 -33.68 5.78
CA ALA A 59 -7.45 -32.68 4.94
C ALA A 59 -7.86 -32.85 3.46
N GLU A 60 -7.91 -34.07 2.96
CA GLU A 60 -8.32 -34.38 1.59
C GLU A 60 -9.76 -33.92 1.31
N LEU A 61 -10.73 -34.34 2.15
CA LEU A 61 -12.13 -33.97 1.98
C LEU A 61 -12.35 -32.46 2.15
N SER A 62 -11.63 -31.82 3.08
CA SER A 62 -11.68 -30.36 3.24
C SER A 62 -11.19 -29.62 2.00
N THR A 63 -10.14 -30.10 1.36
CA THR A 63 -9.60 -29.53 0.11
C THR A 63 -10.56 -29.70 -1.06
N ARG A 64 -11.19 -30.87 -1.19
CA ARG A 64 -12.21 -31.14 -2.23
C ARG A 64 -13.44 -30.26 -2.04
N LEU A 65 -13.92 -30.11 -0.81
CA LEU A 65 -15.05 -29.24 -0.46
C LEU A 65 -14.74 -27.76 -0.71
N ALA A 66 -13.54 -27.27 -0.38
CA ALA A 66 -13.14 -25.89 -0.66
C ALA A 66 -13.19 -25.58 -2.16
N ARG A 67 -12.68 -26.50 -3.02
CA ARG A 67 -12.76 -26.36 -4.48
C ARG A 67 -14.19 -26.37 -5.00
N ALA A 68 -15.01 -27.30 -4.51
CA ALA A 68 -16.41 -27.41 -4.91
C ALA A 68 -17.23 -26.19 -4.45
N ARG A 69 -17.00 -25.68 -3.24
CA ARG A 69 -17.63 -24.47 -2.71
C ARG A 69 -17.34 -23.26 -3.58
N ALA A 70 -16.07 -23.02 -3.95
CA ALA A 70 -15.70 -21.93 -4.84
C ALA A 70 -16.45 -21.99 -6.18
N ARG A 71 -16.81 -23.19 -6.64
CA ARG A 71 -17.56 -23.39 -7.87
C ARG A 71 -19.07 -23.19 -7.70
N VAL A 72 -19.65 -23.67 -6.58
CA VAL A 72 -21.08 -23.55 -6.25
C VAL A 72 -21.45 -22.10 -5.95
N THR A 73 -20.59 -21.38 -5.22
CA THR A 73 -20.85 -19.98 -4.85
C THR A 73 -20.54 -19.00 -5.97
N GLY A 74 -20.03 -19.48 -7.10
CA GLY A 74 -19.70 -18.60 -8.25
C GLY A 74 -18.51 -17.68 -8.01
N THR A 75 -17.74 -17.86 -6.94
CA THR A 75 -16.61 -17.03 -6.54
C THR A 75 -15.36 -17.22 -7.40
N ARG A 76 -15.52 -17.59 -8.67
CA ARG A 76 -14.52 -17.38 -9.71
C ARG A 76 -14.81 -16.08 -10.43
N GLU A 77 -14.79 -14.97 -9.75
CA GLU A 77 -14.41 -13.74 -10.40
C GLU A 77 -13.01 -13.95 -10.99
N SER A 78 -12.84 -13.60 -12.25
CA SER A 78 -11.55 -13.71 -12.93
C SER A 78 -10.53 -12.89 -12.13
N ARG A 79 -9.31 -13.41 -11.87
CA ARG A 79 -8.22 -12.64 -11.22
C ARG A 79 -8.02 -11.25 -11.84
N SER A 80 -8.37 -11.08 -13.11
CA SER A 80 -8.33 -9.79 -13.79
C SER A 80 -9.45 -8.85 -13.35
N SER A 81 -10.65 -9.35 -13.01
CA SER A 81 -11.74 -8.51 -12.45
C SER A 81 -11.42 -8.07 -11.03
N ASP A 82 -10.78 -8.94 -10.23
CA ASP A 82 -10.36 -8.62 -8.86
C ASP A 82 -9.26 -7.57 -8.85
N LEU A 83 -8.25 -7.70 -9.71
CA LEU A 83 -7.23 -6.68 -9.89
C LEU A 83 -7.83 -5.35 -10.39
N GLY A 84 -8.74 -5.42 -11.37
CA GLY A 84 -9.46 -4.25 -11.87
C GLY A 84 -10.25 -3.56 -10.76
N ARG A 85 -11.00 -4.30 -9.95
CA ARG A 85 -11.75 -3.79 -8.79
C ARG A 85 -10.80 -3.20 -7.74
N PHE A 86 -9.73 -3.88 -7.41
CA PHE A 86 -8.72 -3.40 -6.48
C PHE A 86 -8.15 -2.06 -6.92
N LEU A 87 -7.69 -1.94 -8.18
CA LEU A 87 -7.10 -0.72 -8.70
C LEU A 87 -8.10 0.42 -8.90
N THR A 88 -9.38 0.14 -9.21
CA THR A 88 -10.37 1.20 -9.52
C THR A 88 -11.29 1.56 -8.37
N ARG A 89 -11.36 0.74 -7.32
CA ARG A 89 -12.27 0.94 -6.18
C ARG A 89 -11.56 0.87 -4.83
N THR A 90 -10.96 -0.28 -4.47
CA THR A 90 -10.41 -0.50 -3.13
C THR A 90 -9.25 0.43 -2.83
N MET A 91 -8.28 0.50 -3.73
CA MET A 91 -7.08 1.34 -3.58
C MET A 91 -7.41 2.85 -3.53
N PRO A 92 -8.19 3.43 -4.48
CA PRO A 92 -8.52 4.85 -4.38
C PRO A 92 -9.43 5.16 -3.19
N ALA A 93 -10.31 4.24 -2.75
CA ALA A 93 -11.08 4.41 -1.52
C ALA A 93 -10.19 4.51 -0.28
N ALA A 94 -9.17 3.66 -0.17
CA ALA A 94 -8.20 3.71 0.93
C ALA A 94 -7.46 5.06 0.97
N LEU A 95 -6.96 5.55 -0.17
CA LEU A 95 -6.32 6.86 -0.27
C LEU A 95 -7.29 8.01 0.07
N TYR A 96 -8.52 7.94 -0.40
CA TYR A 96 -9.55 8.94 -0.11
C TYR A 96 -9.87 9.03 1.38
N ARG A 97 -9.91 7.91 2.10
CA ARG A 97 -10.15 7.88 3.55
C ARG A 97 -9.06 8.56 4.37
N VAL A 98 -7.81 8.53 3.91
CA VAL A 98 -6.69 9.17 4.61
C VAL A 98 -6.43 10.61 4.17
N ARG A 99 -7.16 11.15 3.21
CA ARG A 99 -6.91 12.47 2.59
C ARG A 99 -6.79 13.63 3.58
N TRP A 100 -7.63 13.68 4.61
CA TRP A 100 -7.58 14.78 5.59
C TRP A 100 -6.37 14.67 6.51
N TRP A 101 -5.97 13.45 6.87
CA TRP A 101 -4.72 13.19 7.57
C TRP A 101 -3.52 13.59 6.72
N THR A 102 -3.55 13.22 5.44
CA THR A 102 -2.52 13.62 4.48
C THR A 102 -2.40 15.14 4.40
N LEU A 103 -3.51 15.87 4.24
CA LEU A 103 -3.48 17.33 4.17
C LEU A 103 -2.96 17.96 5.47
N GLY A 104 -3.39 17.47 6.62
CA GLY A 104 -2.90 17.94 7.93
C GLY A 104 -1.40 17.71 8.10
N VAL A 105 -0.93 16.51 7.75
CA VAL A 105 0.50 16.15 7.78
C VAL A 105 1.30 17.00 6.79
N THR A 106 0.80 17.18 5.58
CA THR A 106 1.44 18.05 4.56
C THR A 106 1.61 19.46 5.10
N ALA A 107 0.55 20.06 5.62
CA ALA A 107 0.60 21.42 6.15
C ALA A 107 1.58 21.53 7.34
N ALA A 108 1.54 20.58 8.27
CA ALA A 108 2.44 20.55 9.41
C ALA A 108 3.92 20.36 8.99
N SER A 109 4.20 19.44 8.07
CA SER A 109 5.56 19.17 7.60
C SER A 109 6.15 20.36 6.82
N LEU A 110 5.35 20.97 5.95
CA LEU A 110 5.80 22.18 5.22
C LEU A 110 6.02 23.36 6.17
N LEU A 111 5.16 23.54 7.18
CA LEU A 111 5.36 24.56 8.22
C LEU A 111 6.67 24.34 8.96
N VAL A 112 6.94 23.10 9.38
CA VAL A 112 8.20 22.74 10.06
C VAL A 112 9.40 23.01 9.14
N ALA A 113 9.34 22.59 7.86
CA ALA A 113 10.42 22.81 6.91
C ALA A 113 10.70 24.32 6.71
N VAL A 114 9.66 25.15 6.57
CA VAL A 114 9.82 26.60 6.43
C VAL A 114 10.38 27.23 7.72
N VAL A 115 9.84 26.86 8.90
CA VAL A 115 10.30 27.41 10.18
C VAL A 115 11.77 27.04 10.43
N VAL A 116 12.12 25.76 10.23
CA VAL A 116 13.50 25.28 10.39
C VAL A 116 14.42 25.93 9.35
N GLY A 117 14.01 26.02 8.10
CA GLY A 117 14.79 26.65 7.03
C GLY A 117 15.09 28.13 7.34
N VAL A 118 14.06 28.89 7.70
CA VAL A 118 14.23 30.32 8.05
C VAL A 118 15.07 30.49 9.32
N TRP A 119 14.90 29.63 10.31
CA TRP A 119 15.72 29.65 11.52
C TRP A 119 17.18 29.33 11.22
N THR A 120 17.46 28.28 10.44
CA THR A 120 18.82 27.91 10.03
C THR A 120 19.49 29.03 9.23
N LEU A 121 18.78 29.64 8.27
CA LEU A 121 19.28 30.72 7.47
C LEU A 121 19.61 32.01 8.27
N ARG A 122 18.89 32.24 9.36
CA ARG A 122 19.07 33.44 10.21
C ARG A 122 20.01 33.21 11.40
N SER A 123 20.40 31.97 11.71
CA SER A 123 21.28 31.63 12.83
C SER A 123 22.63 31.13 12.31
N PRO A 124 23.71 31.91 12.44
CA PRO A 124 25.06 31.46 12.06
C PRO A 124 25.49 30.18 12.78
N GLU A 125 25.07 30.02 14.03
CA GLU A 125 25.36 28.82 14.83
C GLU A 125 24.64 27.60 14.27
N ALA A 126 23.37 27.74 13.87
CA ALA A 126 22.59 26.65 13.26
C ALA A 126 23.16 26.26 11.89
N MET A 127 23.60 27.24 11.10
CA MET A 127 24.25 26.99 9.81
C MET A 127 25.60 26.29 10.01
N ALA A 128 26.43 26.75 10.92
CA ALA A 128 27.72 26.15 11.25
C ALA A 128 27.59 24.73 11.83
N ALA A 129 26.48 24.39 12.44
CA ALA A 129 26.20 23.04 12.92
C ALA A 129 25.93 22.03 11.78
N LEU A 130 25.62 22.48 10.57
CA LEU A 130 25.40 21.63 9.40
C LEU A 130 26.71 21.21 8.70
N GLY A 131 27.78 22.02 8.84
CA GLY A 131 29.09 21.74 8.26
C GLY A 131 30.01 22.96 8.30
N SER A 132 31.26 22.74 7.92
CA SER A 132 32.20 23.85 7.69
C SER A 132 31.78 24.66 6.48
N PRO A 133 32.22 25.96 6.39
CA PRO A 133 31.92 26.80 5.20
C PRO A 133 32.28 26.12 3.88
N SER A 134 33.46 25.47 3.81
CA SER A 134 33.89 24.77 2.60
C SER A 134 33.05 23.53 2.24
N GLU A 135 32.47 22.86 3.21
CA GLU A 135 31.56 21.72 2.97
C GLU A 135 30.20 22.21 2.48
N LEU A 136 29.70 23.33 3.03
CA LEU A 136 28.43 23.92 2.60
C LEU A 136 28.56 24.54 1.20
N ASP A 137 29.68 25.20 0.91
CA ASP A 137 30.03 25.69 -0.45
C ASP A 137 30.05 24.51 -1.46
N ALA A 138 30.75 23.44 -1.13
CA ALA A 138 30.83 22.25 -1.99
C ALA A 138 29.45 21.62 -2.20
N TYR A 139 28.62 21.56 -1.14
CA TYR A 139 27.24 21.03 -1.23
C TYR A 139 26.41 21.90 -2.20
N ALA A 140 26.42 23.22 -2.05
CA ALA A 140 25.59 24.10 -2.84
C ALA A 140 26.04 24.22 -4.31
N GLN A 141 27.35 24.18 -4.58
CA GLN A 141 27.88 24.39 -5.91
C GLN A 141 28.01 23.11 -6.74
N HIS A 142 28.31 21.98 -6.12
CA HIS A 142 28.67 20.75 -6.83
C HIS A 142 27.93 19.49 -6.34
N SER A 143 27.86 19.25 -5.03
CA SER A 143 27.40 17.97 -4.52
C SER A 143 25.90 17.74 -4.74
N PHE A 144 25.10 18.80 -4.67
CA PHE A 144 23.66 18.71 -4.85
C PHE A 144 23.27 18.36 -6.30
N GLU A 145 23.96 18.97 -7.29
CA GLU A 145 23.75 18.67 -8.71
C GLU A 145 24.41 17.34 -9.11
N ALA A 146 25.61 17.06 -8.60
CA ALA A 146 26.35 15.82 -8.85
C ALA A 146 25.60 14.58 -8.36
N TYR A 147 24.78 14.68 -7.31
CA TYR A 147 23.95 13.60 -6.81
C TYR A 147 23.07 12.97 -7.90
N TYR A 148 22.55 13.79 -8.81
CA TYR A 148 21.70 13.35 -9.92
C TYR A 148 22.47 12.78 -11.14
N SER A 149 23.80 12.91 -11.16
CA SER A 149 24.64 12.49 -12.29
C SER A 149 25.67 11.41 -11.95
N THR A 150 25.84 11.04 -10.68
CA THR A 150 26.89 10.12 -10.21
C THR A 150 26.61 8.67 -10.58
N TYR A 151 25.35 8.26 -10.67
CA TYR A 151 24.93 6.87 -10.94
C TYR A 151 24.28 6.76 -12.33
N SER A 152 24.23 5.52 -12.86
CA SER A 152 23.35 5.29 -14.02
C SER A 152 21.89 5.59 -13.64
N ALA A 153 21.07 6.04 -14.60
CA ALA A 153 19.67 6.39 -14.33
C ALA A 153 18.87 5.24 -13.67
N GLN A 154 19.19 3.99 -14.04
CA GLN A 154 18.52 2.82 -13.51
C GLN A 154 18.93 2.52 -12.06
N ASP A 155 20.22 2.58 -11.75
CA ASP A 155 20.74 2.38 -10.39
C ASP A 155 20.24 3.49 -9.46
N PHE A 156 20.25 4.71 -9.95
CA PHE A 156 19.76 5.88 -9.21
C PHE A 156 18.26 5.76 -8.90
N ALA A 157 17.43 5.41 -9.89
CA ALA A 157 16.01 5.14 -9.67
C ALA A 157 15.76 4.06 -8.62
N GLY A 158 16.55 2.99 -8.64
CA GLY A 158 16.49 1.90 -7.67
C GLY A 158 16.83 2.36 -6.25
N LEU A 159 17.90 3.15 -6.09
CA LEU A 159 18.35 3.69 -4.79
C LEU A 159 17.30 4.60 -4.17
N VAL A 160 16.79 5.58 -4.95
CA VAL A 160 15.80 6.55 -4.47
C VAL A 160 14.48 5.86 -4.14
N TRP A 161 13.99 5.00 -5.04
CA TRP A 161 12.78 4.24 -4.78
C TRP A 161 12.89 3.40 -3.52
N THR A 162 14.01 2.69 -3.32
CA THR A 162 14.24 1.87 -2.14
C THR A 162 14.28 2.70 -0.86
N ASN A 163 14.96 3.87 -0.88
CA ASN A 163 15.03 4.76 0.27
C ASN A 163 13.64 5.27 0.66
N ASN A 164 12.87 5.76 -0.30
CA ASN A 164 11.55 6.34 -0.03
C ASN A 164 10.49 5.29 0.28
N ALA A 165 10.57 4.10 -0.35
CA ALA A 165 9.76 2.95 0.03
C ALA A 165 10.05 2.51 1.48
N ARG A 166 11.31 2.53 1.91
CA ARG A 166 11.70 2.25 3.29
C ARG A 166 11.12 3.30 4.26
N ILE A 167 11.19 4.58 3.94
CA ILE A 167 10.61 5.67 4.74
C ILE A 167 9.09 5.46 4.88
N ALA A 168 8.40 5.22 3.77
CA ALA A 168 6.97 4.91 3.78
C ALA A 168 6.64 3.65 4.58
N ALA A 169 7.44 2.59 4.43
CA ALA A 169 7.29 1.34 5.20
C ALA A 169 7.47 1.55 6.70
N LEU A 170 8.42 2.41 7.14
CA LEU A 170 8.59 2.76 8.54
C LEU A 170 7.36 3.48 9.10
N CYS A 171 6.75 4.39 8.34
CA CYS A 171 5.50 5.04 8.73
C CYS A 171 4.34 4.04 8.86
N VAL A 172 4.25 3.08 7.93
CA VAL A 172 3.22 2.05 7.91
C VAL A 172 3.43 1.06 9.06
N ALA A 173 4.61 0.45 9.17
CA ALA A 173 4.91 -0.55 10.18
C ALA A 173 4.89 0.03 11.60
N GLY A 174 5.38 1.26 11.77
CA GLY A 174 5.38 1.97 13.02
C GLY A 174 4.08 2.69 13.36
N GLY A 175 3.07 2.61 12.47
CA GLY A 175 1.81 3.35 12.61
C GLY A 175 1.12 3.13 13.93
N VAL A 176 1.15 1.90 14.47
CA VAL A 176 0.54 1.58 15.76
C VAL A 176 1.13 2.37 16.93
N THR A 177 2.39 2.81 16.84
CA THR A 177 3.06 3.58 17.91
C THR A 177 2.70 5.07 17.88
N GLY A 178 2.32 5.61 16.72
CA GLY A 178 2.15 7.05 16.47
C GLY A 178 3.46 7.85 16.52
N VAL A 179 4.42 7.43 17.35
CA VAL A 179 5.71 8.13 17.55
C VAL A 179 6.60 7.99 16.33
N LEU A 180 6.70 6.79 15.76
CA LEU A 180 7.60 6.55 14.62
C LEU A 180 7.18 7.31 13.35
N PRO A 181 5.90 7.31 12.92
CA PRO A 181 5.47 8.17 11.82
C PRO A 181 5.74 9.66 12.09
N ALA A 182 5.44 10.15 13.31
CA ALA A 182 5.68 11.54 13.67
C ALA A 182 7.16 11.92 13.60
N TRP A 183 8.05 11.04 14.09
CA TRP A 183 9.50 11.23 14.02
C TRP A 183 10.01 11.25 12.59
N VAL A 184 9.56 10.30 11.76
CA VAL A 184 9.94 10.22 10.35
C VAL A 184 9.53 11.49 9.60
N LEU A 185 8.30 11.96 9.79
CA LEU A 185 7.79 13.20 9.19
C LEU A 185 8.60 14.43 9.65
N TRP A 186 8.89 14.50 10.95
CA TRP A 186 9.71 15.56 11.51
C TRP A 186 11.11 15.57 10.91
N ALA A 187 11.80 14.43 10.88
CA ALA A 187 13.15 14.34 10.34
C ALA A 187 13.22 14.74 8.85
N ASN A 188 12.23 14.29 8.05
CA ASN A 188 12.14 14.68 6.64
C ASN A 188 11.88 16.20 6.47
N ALA A 189 11.00 16.77 7.29
CA ALA A 189 10.71 18.20 7.24
C ALA A 189 11.93 19.05 7.65
N VAL A 190 12.65 18.63 8.69
CA VAL A 190 13.90 19.29 9.13
C VAL A 190 14.96 19.23 8.02
N ASN A 191 15.20 18.05 7.44
CA ASN A 191 16.16 17.89 6.35
C ASN A 191 15.83 18.77 5.14
N LEU A 192 14.55 18.81 4.74
CA LEU A 192 14.09 19.66 3.64
C LEU A 192 14.33 21.14 3.93
N GLY A 193 14.03 21.60 5.16
CA GLY A 193 14.24 22.97 5.59
C GLY A 193 15.72 23.36 5.63
N GLN A 194 16.57 22.49 6.19
CA GLN A 194 18.02 22.71 6.26
C GLN A 194 18.67 22.73 4.89
N ALA A 195 18.34 21.79 4.01
CA ALA A 195 18.83 21.79 2.63
C ALA A 195 18.42 23.07 1.89
N GLY A 196 17.16 23.48 2.02
CA GLY A 196 16.67 24.74 1.45
C GLY A 196 17.40 25.96 2.01
N ALA A 197 17.75 25.98 3.30
CA ALA A 197 18.50 27.08 3.92
C ALA A 197 19.95 27.18 3.38
N VAL A 198 20.65 26.04 3.29
CA VAL A 198 22.01 26.03 2.72
C VAL A 198 22.00 26.52 1.28
N MET A 199 21.07 26.03 0.46
CA MET A 199 20.94 26.46 -0.92
C MET A 199 20.54 27.95 -1.05
N ALA A 200 19.73 28.48 -0.14
CA ALA A 200 19.34 29.89 -0.10
C ALA A 200 20.50 30.79 0.30
N ASP A 201 21.35 30.39 1.25
CA ASP A 201 22.54 31.11 1.70
C ASP A 201 23.60 31.30 0.56
N HIS A 202 23.58 30.37 -0.40
CA HIS A 202 24.47 30.36 -1.56
C HIS A 202 23.80 30.86 -2.86
N ASP A 203 22.70 31.62 -2.78
CA ASP A 203 21.93 32.11 -3.93
C ASP A 203 21.44 31.02 -4.90
N SER A 204 21.39 29.74 -4.43
CA SER A 204 21.07 28.56 -5.23
C SER A 204 19.67 27.97 -4.96
N LEU A 205 18.79 28.69 -4.23
CA LEU A 205 17.43 28.23 -3.90
C LEU A 205 16.61 27.93 -5.17
N GLY A 206 16.79 28.72 -6.24
CA GLY A 206 16.13 28.49 -7.53
C GLY A 206 16.53 27.16 -8.15
N LEU A 207 17.81 26.78 -8.08
CA LEU A 207 18.33 25.50 -8.54
C LEU A 207 17.77 24.35 -7.69
N PHE A 208 17.76 24.51 -6.36
CA PHE A 208 17.18 23.55 -5.45
C PHE A 208 15.72 23.21 -5.79
N LEU A 209 14.90 24.25 -5.94
CA LEU A 209 13.49 24.07 -6.27
C LEU A 209 13.31 23.46 -7.68
N ALA A 210 14.14 23.84 -8.65
CA ALA A 210 14.09 23.31 -10.00
C ALA A 210 14.47 21.83 -10.06
N LEU A 211 15.46 21.39 -9.28
CA LEU A 211 15.91 20.00 -9.23
C LEU A 211 14.94 19.10 -8.47
N ILE A 212 14.39 19.59 -7.33
CA ILE A 212 13.53 18.74 -6.49
C ILE A 212 12.08 18.67 -6.99
N SER A 213 11.53 19.74 -7.59
CA SER A 213 10.11 19.79 -7.94
C SER A 213 9.63 18.72 -8.92
N PRO A 214 10.38 18.27 -9.93
CA PRO A 214 9.89 17.30 -10.90
C PRO A 214 9.43 15.98 -10.27
N HIS A 215 10.16 15.46 -9.30
CA HIS A 215 9.89 14.20 -8.61
C HIS A 215 9.40 14.41 -7.18
N GLY A 216 10.00 15.37 -6.47
CA GLY A 216 9.75 15.60 -5.04
C GLY A 216 8.31 15.98 -4.70
N LEU A 217 7.56 16.61 -5.61
CA LEU A 217 6.13 16.89 -5.41
C LEU A 217 5.34 15.59 -5.17
N LEU A 218 5.56 14.57 -6.00
CA LEU A 218 4.90 13.28 -5.87
C LEU A 218 5.47 12.48 -4.69
N GLU A 219 6.78 12.46 -4.54
CA GLU A 219 7.51 11.71 -3.53
C GLU A 219 7.18 12.16 -2.11
N LEU A 220 7.31 13.47 -1.82
CA LEU A 220 6.94 14.02 -0.53
C LEU A 220 5.46 13.79 -0.21
N THR A 221 4.60 13.88 -1.23
CA THR A 221 3.17 13.55 -1.04
C THR A 221 3.01 12.09 -0.64
N CYS A 222 3.74 11.15 -1.23
CA CYS A 222 3.72 9.74 -0.81
C CYS A 222 4.16 9.56 0.65
N VAL A 223 5.21 10.25 1.08
CA VAL A 223 5.67 10.24 2.48
C VAL A 223 4.58 10.81 3.41
N PHE A 224 3.93 11.91 3.02
CA PHE A 224 2.85 12.51 3.81
C PHE A 224 1.61 11.60 3.87
N VAL A 225 1.27 10.90 2.78
CA VAL A 225 0.20 9.89 2.80
C VAL A 225 0.54 8.75 3.74
N ALA A 226 1.77 8.20 3.67
CA ALA A 226 2.22 7.13 4.54
C ALA A 226 2.19 7.54 6.02
N GLY A 227 2.73 8.71 6.32
CA GLY A 227 2.72 9.27 7.68
C GLY A 227 1.31 9.54 8.20
N GLY A 228 0.46 10.14 7.37
CA GLY A 228 -0.93 10.41 7.69
C GLY A 228 -1.75 9.13 7.95
N ALA A 229 -1.53 8.10 7.13
CA ALA A 229 -2.16 6.79 7.30
C ALA A 229 -1.67 6.09 8.59
N GLY A 230 -0.37 6.15 8.89
CA GLY A 230 0.20 5.63 10.13
C GLY A 230 -0.35 6.33 11.37
N LEU A 231 -0.40 7.67 11.36
CA LEU A 231 -0.98 8.46 12.47
C LEU A 231 -2.48 8.20 12.65
N ARG A 232 -3.21 7.97 11.56
CA ARG A 232 -4.63 7.58 11.62
C ARG A 232 -4.81 6.20 12.26
N LEU A 233 -3.94 5.23 11.95
CA LEU A 233 -3.95 3.92 12.61
C LEU A 233 -3.78 4.09 14.13
N PHE A 234 -2.81 4.90 14.57
CA PHE A 234 -2.63 5.22 15.99
C PHE A 234 -3.87 5.88 16.59
N TRP A 235 -4.44 6.86 15.90
CA TRP A 235 -5.66 7.53 16.37
C TRP A 235 -6.83 6.57 16.53
N THR A 236 -6.97 5.60 15.62
CA THR A 236 -8.00 4.56 15.70
C THR A 236 -7.85 3.66 16.94
N LEU A 237 -6.61 3.45 17.42
CA LEU A 237 -6.36 2.75 18.67
C LEU A 237 -6.87 3.53 19.89
N LEU A 238 -6.74 4.87 19.87
CA LEU A 238 -7.21 5.75 20.94
C LEU A 238 -8.73 5.95 20.88
N VAL A 239 -9.26 6.13 19.67
CA VAL A 239 -10.68 6.47 19.41
C VAL A 239 -11.28 5.48 18.41
N PRO A 240 -11.59 4.22 18.84
CA PRO A 240 -12.10 3.17 17.95
C PRO A 240 -13.55 3.38 17.49
N GLY A 241 -14.25 4.37 18.03
CA GLY A 241 -15.68 4.57 17.84
C GLY A 241 -16.51 3.49 18.54
N GLN A 242 -17.53 2.97 17.85
CA GLN A 242 -18.41 1.91 18.39
C GLN A 242 -17.85 0.48 18.22
N ARG A 243 -16.65 0.33 17.63
CA ARG A 243 -15.99 -0.96 17.42
C ARG A 243 -15.09 -1.33 18.59
N SER A 244 -14.82 -2.61 18.82
CA SER A 244 -13.73 -3.00 19.71
C SER A 244 -12.38 -2.52 19.14
N ARG A 245 -11.40 -2.20 20.01
CA ARG A 245 -10.07 -1.75 19.59
C ARG A 245 -9.38 -2.72 18.64
N GLY A 246 -9.47 -4.03 18.92
CA GLY A 246 -8.89 -5.06 18.06
C GLY A 246 -9.50 -5.08 16.65
N ARG A 247 -10.83 -4.99 16.56
CA ARG A 247 -11.53 -4.93 15.27
C ARG A 247 -11.20 -3.65 14.50
N ALA A 248 -11.25 -2.50 15.17
CA ALA A 248 -10.94 -1.22 14.55
C ALA A 248 -9.49 -1.17 14.02
N LEU A 249 -8.53 -1.72 14.79
CA LEU A 249 -7.13 -1.82 14.40
C LEU A 249 -6.92 -2.77 13.22
N ALA A 250 -7.61 -3.91 13.20
CA ALA A 250 -7.52 -4.86 12.09
C ALA A 250 -8.06 -4.27 10.78
N GLU A 251 -9.22 -3.62 10.80
CA GLU A 251 -9.82 -2.97 9.64
C GLU A 251 -8.94 -1.82 9.11
N GLU A 252 -8.43 -0.96 9.99
CA GLU A 252 -7.56 0.15 9.60
C GLU A 252 -6.18 -0.33 9.16
N GLY A 253 -5.66 -1.41 9.77
CA GLY A 253 -4.40 -2.03 9.38
C GLY A 253 -4.45 -2.61 7.96
N ARG A 254 -5.55 -3.28 7.57
CA ARG A 254 -5.74 -3.75 6.20
C ARG A 254 -5.86 -2.58 5.20
N THR A 255 -6.58 -1.53 5.57
CA THR A 255 -6.61 -0.29 4.77
C THR A 255 -5.21 0.31 4.60
N LEU A 256 -4.40 0.29 5.65
CA LEU A 256 -3.02 0.78 5.62
C LEU A 256 -2.14 -0.04 4.66
N ILE A 257 -2.32 -1.36 4.59
CA ILE A 257 -1.64 -2.22 3.60
C ILE A 257 -2.04 -1.81 2.17
N THR A 258 -3.34 -1.57 1.93
CA THR A 258 -3.82 -1.08 0.63
C THR A 258 -3.16 0.26 0.24
N VAL A 259 -3.05 1.19 1.20
CA VAL A 259 -2.33 2.46 1.00
C VAL A 259 -0.87 2.20 0.67
N ALA A 260 -0.17 1.31 1.40
CA ALA A 260 1.23 0.99 1.15
C ALA A 260 1.47 0.45 -0.27
N VAL A 261 0.59 -0.41 -0.78
CA VAL A 261 0.66 -0.91 -2.16
C VAL A 261 0.50 0.24 -3.17
N ALA A 262 -0.46 1.16 -2.94
CA ALA A 262 -0.65 2.33 -3.79
C ALA A 262 0.60 3.22 -3.82
N LEU A 263 1.20 3.47 -2.65
CA LEU A 263 2.40 4.29 -2.52
C LEU A 263 3.62 3.65 -3.19
N THR A 264 3.76 2.33 -3.16
CA THR A 264 4.82 1.61 -3.87
C THR A 264 4.79 1.92 -5.37
N GLY A 265 3.60 1.90 -5.98
CA GLY A 265 3.42 2.28 -7.39
C GLY A 265 3.69 3.77 -7.66
N ALA A 266 3.18 4.66 -6.79
CA ALA A 266 3.39 6.10 -6.94
C ALA A 266 4.88 6.51 -6.77
N LEU A 267 5.58 5.90 -5.81
CA LEU A 267 7.02 6.10 -5.61
C LEU A 267 7.84 5.55 -6.78
N ALA A 268 7.43 4.45 -7.41
CA ALA A 268 8.08 3.96 -8.62
C ALA A 268 7.96 4.98 -9.77
N VAL A 269 6.79 5.61 -9.94
CA VAL A 269 6.61 6.70 -10.91
C VAL A 269 7.51 7.89 -10.57
N SER A 270 7.60 8.29 -9.30
CA SER A 270 8.49 9.37 -8.85
C SER A 270 9.97 9.07 -9.15
N GLY A 271 10.42 7.84 -8.85
CA GLY A 271 11.79 7.40 -9.15
C GLY A 271 12.12 7.42 -10.64
N VAL A 272 11.15 7.07 -11.51
CA VAL A 272 11.32 7.18 -12.96
C VAL A 272 11.44 8.67 -13.39
N ILE A 273 10.60 9.54 -12.85
CA ILE A 273 10.69 10.98 -13.13
C ILE A 273 12.06 11.53 -12.68
N GLU A 274 12.51 11.13 -11.50
CA GLU A 274 13.79 11.58 -10.96
C GLU A 274 14.97 11.10 -11.82
N ALA A 275 14.99 9.84 -12.20
CA ALA A 275 16.09 9.24 -12.94
C ALA A 275 16.17 9.70 -14.40
N PHE A 276 15.03 9.93 -15.05
CA PHE A 276 14.99 10.17 -16.50
C PHE A 276 14.58 11.60 -16.86
N VAL A 277 13.71 12.25 -16.08
CA VAL A 277 13.23 13.61 -16.38
C VAL A 277 14.12 14.66 -15.74
N THR A 278 14.53 14.47 -14.49
CA THR A 278 15.33 15.45 -13.76
C THR A 278 16.68 15.77 -14.46
N PRO A 279 17.48 14.77 -14.91
CA PRO A 279 18.73 15.02 -15.62
C PRO A 279 18.56 15.35 -17.11
N ALA A 280 17.36 15.17 -17.70
CA ALA A 280 17.17 15.37 -19.13
C ALA A 280 17.48 16.81 -19.58
N PRO A 281 18.04 17.01 -20.79
CA PRO A 281 18.36 18.34 -21.32
C PRO A 281 17.12 19.05 -21.88
N VAL A 282 16.08 19.20 -21.05
CA VAL A 282 14.83 19.89 -21.42
C VAL A 282 14.59 21.08 -20.49
N PRO A 283 13.79 22.08 -20.88
CA PRO A 283 13.49 23.22 -20.05
C PRO A 283 12.91 22.89 -18.69
N TRP A 284 13.33 23.57 -17.63
CA TRP A 284 12.84 23.35 -16.25
C TRP A 284 11.33 23.43 -16.15
N ALA A 285 10.68 24.31 -16.88
CA ALA A 285 9.23 24.43 -16.89
C ALA A 285 8.54 23.12 -17.30
N LEU A 286 9.12 22.40 -18.29
CA LEU A 286 8.58 21.10 -18.73
C LEU A 286 8.80 20.03 -17.66
N LYS A 287 9.98 20.00 -17.02
CA LYS A 287 10.28 19.07 -15.92
C LYS A 287 9.28 19.24 -14.75
N ILE A 288 9.09 20.49 -14.32
CA ILE A 288 8.14 20.82 -13.25
C ILE A 288 6.71 20.50 -13.67
N ALA A 289 6.32 20.77 -14.91
CA ALA A 289 5.00 20.44 -15.43
C ALA A 289 4.71 18.92 -15.37
N ILE A 290 5.70 18.07 -15.66
CA ILE A 290 5.59 16.61 -15.52
C ILE A 290 5.34 16.23 -14.06
N GLY A 291 6.08 16.80 -13.11
CA GLY A 291 5.86 16.55 -11.68
C GLY A 291 4.49 16.99 -11.19
N VAL A 292 4.05 18.18 -11.61
CA VAL A 292 2.70 18.68 -11.30
C VAL A 292 1.61 17.79 -11.88
N LEU A 293 1.78 17.30 -13.11
CA LEU A 293 0.82 16.38 -13.73
C LEU A 293 0.78 15.04 -13.00
N ALA A 294 1.93 14.51 -12.59
CA ALA A 294 1.98 13.28 -11.79
C ALA A 294 1.27 13.44 -10.44
N LEU A 295 1.52 14.55 -9.74
CA LEU A 295 0.81 14.87 -8.50
C LEU A 295 -0.69 15.07 -8.72
N ALA A 296 -1.07 15.80 -9.76
CA ALA A 296 -2.48 16.01 -10.11
C ALA A 296 -3.19 14.70 -10.47
N ALA A 297 -2.51 13.77 -11.14
CA ALA A 297 -3.02 12.44 -11.45
C ALA A 297 -3.28 11.63 -10.16
N LEU A 298 -2.35 11.65 -9.18
CA LEU A 298 -2.54 11.00 -7.88
C LEU A 298 -3.75 11.59 -7.14
N TRP A 299 -3.88 12.91 -7.10
CA TRP A 299 -5.02 13.55 -6.44
C TRP A 299 -6.34 13.35 -7.18
N ALA A 300 -6.33 13.39 -8.51
CA ALA A 300 -7.51 13.07 -9.31
C ALA A 300 -7.96 11.62 -9.08
N TYR A 301 -7.02 10.67 -9.08
CA TYR A 301 -7.28 9.28 -8.75
C TYR A 301 -7.88 9.14 -7.34
N THR A 302 -7.30 9.80 -6.36
CA THR A 302 -7.75 9.78 -4.96
C THR A 302 -9.15 10.39 -4.81
N ILE A 303 -9.38 11.59 -5.35
CA ILE A 303 -10.63 12.34 -5.12
C ILE A 303 -11.76 11.83 -6.00
N VAL A 304 -11.51 11.60 -7.30
CA VAL A 304 -12.58 11.23 -8.25
C VAL A 304 -12.96 9.76 -8.09
N LEU A 305 -11.97 8.85 -8.23
CA LEU A 305 -12.27 7.43 -8.12
C LEU A 305 -12.52 7.02 -6.67
N GLY A 306 -11.73 7.52 -5.72
CA GLY A 306 -11.91 7.23 -4.30
C GLY A 306 -13.22 7.77 -3.75
N GLY A 307 -13.61 8.99 -4.11
CA GLY A 307 -14.89 9.56 -3.73
C GLY A 307 -16.08 8.76 -4.26
N ARG A 308 -15.99 8.33 -5.54
CA ARG A 308 -17.02 7.44 -6.13
C ARG A 308 -17.07 6.07 -5.45
N ALA A 309 -15.92 5.46 -5.19
CA ALA A 309 -15.86 4.17 -4.53
C ALA A 309 -16.47 4.23 -3.12
N VAL A 310 -16.12 5.24 -2.33
CA VAL A 310 -16.67 5.44 -0.99
C VAL A 310 -18.18 5.70 -1.05
N SER A 311 -18.71 6.44 -2.02
CA SER A 311 -20.15 6.62 -2.19
C SER A 311 -20.90 5.35 -2.56
N LEU A 312 -20.19 4.34 -3.10
CA LEU A 312 -20.71 3.00 -3.38
C LEU A 312 -20.51 2.01 -2.20
N GLY A 313 -20.05 2.50 -1.05
CA GLY A 313 -19.85 1.70 0.16
C GLY A 313 -18.49 1.03 0.31
N GLU A 314 -17.55 1.28 -0.63
CA GLU A 314 -16.19 0.73 -0.50
C GLU A 314 -15.44 1.39 0.67
N THR A 315 -14.79 0.56 1.47
CA THR A 315 -14.08 1.02 2.67
C THR A 315 -12.57 1.17 2.46
N GLY A 316 -12.04 0.64 1.36
CA GLY A 316 -10.59 0.54 1.13
C GLY A 316 -9.92 -0.54 1.98
N ASP A 317 -10.71 -1.29 2.76
CA ASP A 317 -10.29 -2.46 3.50
C ASP A 317 -10.31 -3.68 2.59
N LEU A 318 -9.33 -4.57 2.71
CA LEU A 318 -9.40 -5.90 2.11
C LEU A 318 -10.44 -6.71 2.88
N ASP A 319 -11.31 -7.43 2.16
CA ASP A 319 -12.27 -8.32 2.80
C ASP A 319 -11.52 -9.33 3.70
N ALA A 320 -12.10 -9.64 4.85
CA ALA A 320 -11.48 -10.52 5.83
C ALA A 320 -11.13 -11.91 5.24
N GLU A 321 -11.92 -12.40 4.27
CA GLU A 321 -11.67 -13.64 3.54
C GLU A 321 -10.45 -13.52 2.61
N GLU A 322 -10.26 -12.38 1.93
CA GLU A 322 -9.11 -12.11 1.07
C GLU A 322 -7.83 -11.91 1.88
N ALA A 323 -7.94 -11.38 3.08
CA ALA A 323 -6.81 -11.17 4.00
C ALA A 323 -6.36 -12.48 4.71
N GLY A 324 -7.04 -13.60 4.49
CA GLY A 324 -6.76 -14.86 5.19
C GLY A 324 -7.06 -14.81 6.70
N ALA A 325 -7.76 -13.78 7.17
CA ALA A 325 -8.07 -13.58 8.57
C ALA A 325 -9.23 -14.48 9.08
N VAL A 326 -9.96 -15.10 8.18
CA VAL A 326 -11.03 -16.04 8.48
C VAL A 326 -10.69 -17.36 7.80
N LEU A 327 -10.41 -18.39 8.60
CA LEU A 327 -10.43 -19.76 8.10
C LEU A 327 -11.87 -20.05 7.66
N PRO A 328 -12.11 -20.64 6.46
CA PRO A 328 -13.45 -21.04 6.06
C PRO A 328 -14.01 -21.97 7.12
N GLU A 329 -14.96 -21.51 7.93
CA GLU A 329 -15.71 -22.39 8.79
C GLU A 329 -16.52 -23.30 7.87
N ALA A 330 -16.26 -24.60 7.95
CA ALA A 330 -17.11 -25.59 7.32
C ALA A 330 -18.47 -25.51 8.02
N ALA A 331 -19.48 -24.99 7.30
CA ALA A 331 -20.86 -24.97 7.74
C ALA A 331 -21.44 -26.39 7.75
#